data_d5fa45c3e49a460a17013d395faf98b9
#
_entry.id   d5fa45c3e49a460a17013d395faf98b9
#
_cell.length_a   1.000
_cell.length_b   1.000
_cell.length_c   1.000
_cell.angle_alpha   90.00
_cell.angle_beta   90.00
_cell.angle_gamma   90.00
#
_symmetry.space_group_name_H-M   'P 1'
#
loop_
_entity.id
_entity.type
_entity.pdbx_description
1 polymer ?
#
loop_
_entity_poly.entity_id
_entity_poly.type
_entity_poly.pdbx_seq_one_letter_code
_entity_poly.pdbx_strand_id
1 'polypeptide(L)'
;MNIRDYIKEKKLICDGAFGTYFSLINSEILPEKANISAPDTVYRIHSEYIGNGANLIRTNTFASNRQNLGCSKKELVDNIKAAFQIAKKAAGDNVFVACDMGPDSSEDYFTIAETFIEQG
;
A
#
# COMPACT_ATOMS: atom_id res chain seq x y z
N MET A 1 -15.98 -9.73 3.61
CA MET A 1 -15.42 -11.03 3.17
C MET A 1 -14.26 -11.39 4.09
N ASN A 2 -14.28 -12.58 4.67
CA ASN A 2 -13.25 -13.01 5.60
C ASN A 2 -12.16 -13.79 4.84
N ILE A 3 -10.91 -13.35 4.95
CA ILE A 3 -9.80 -13.98 4.23
C ILE A 3 -9.58 -15.46 4.61
N ARG A 4 -9.79 -15.81 5.89
CA ARG A 4 -9.63 -17.20 6.37
C ARG A 4 -10.64 -18.15 5.73
N ASP A 5 -11.85 -17.68 5.46
CA ASP A 5 -12.87 -18.48 4.79
C ASP A 5 -12.62 -18.51 3.29
N TYR A 6 -12.19 -17.40 2.72
CA TYR A 6 -11.86 -17.31 1.30
C TYR A 6 -10.79 -18.32 0.89
N ILE A 7 -9.69 -18.43 1.67
CA ILE A 7 -8.57 -19.31 1.32
C ILE A 7 -8.88 -20.81 1.46
N LYS A 8 -9.98 -21.18 2.10
CA LYS A 8 -10.43 -22.58 2.15
C LYS A 8 -10.94 -23.07 0.80
N GLU A 9 -11.45 -22.16 -0.02
CA GLU A 9 -12.10 -22.49 -1.29
C GLU A 9 -11.37 -21.92 -2.50
N LYS A 10 -10.64 -20.84 -2.34
CA LYS A 10 -9.99 -20.11 -3.43
C LYS A 10 -8.54 -19.78 -3.11
N LYS A 11 -7.76 -19.61 -4.16
CA LYS A 11 -6.35 -19.20 -4.03
C LYS A 11 -6.23 -17.69 -3.93
N LEU A 12 -5.25 -17.22 -3.13
CA LEU A 12 -4.84 -15.83 -3.16
C LEU A 12 -3.77 -15.64 -4.23
N ILE A 13 -3.99 -14.65 -5.07
CA ILE A 13 -3.04 -14.21 -6.08
C ILE A 13 -2.63 -12.79 -5.69
N CYS A 14 -1.40 -12.66 -5.22
CA CYS A 14 -0.86 -11.37 -4.81
C CYS A 14 -0.49 -10.51 -6.01
N ASP A 15 -0.45 -9.20 -5.79
CA ASP A 15 0.18 -8.27 -6.71
C ASP A 15 1.70 -8.54 -6.80
N GLY A 16 2.34 -7.88 -7.75
CA GLY A 16 3.78 -8.02 -7.98
C GLY A 16 4.59 -6.89 -7.36
N ALA A 17 5.78 -6.65 -7.94
CA ALA A 17 6.73 -5.65 -7.49
C ALA A 17 6.26 -4.23 -7.83
N PHE A 18 5.52 -3.61 -6.93
CA PHE A 18 4.96 -2.26 -7.11
C PHE A 18 6.06 -1.23 -7.39
N GLY A 19 7.11 -1.22 -6.57
CA GLY A 19 8.20 -0.25 -6.72
C GLY A 19 8.92 -0.38 -8.06
N THR A 20 9.16 -1.58 -8.54
CA THR A 20 9.77 -1.82 -9.85
C THR A 20 8.88 -1.28 -10.98
N TYR A 21 7.59 -1.56 -10.92
CA TYR A 21 6.63 -1.04 -11.91
C TYR A 21 6.59 0.49 -11.86
N PHE A 22 6.48 1.07 -10.67
CA PHE A 22 6.48 2.51 -10.50
C PHE A 22 7.73 3.16 -11.09
N SER A 23 8.91 2.56 -10.91
CA SER A 23 10.17 3.07 -11.42
C SER A 23 10.22 3.11 -12.96
N LEU A 24 9.47 2.27 -13.64
CA LEU A 24 9.33 2.35 -15.10
C LEU A 24 8.52 3.58 -15.55
N ILE A 25 7.66 4.09 -14.69
CA ILE A 25 6.86 5.30 -14.95
C ILE A 25 7.62 6.54 -14.51
N ASN A 26 8.20 6.50 -13.30
CA ASN A 26 8.96 7.61 -12.72
C ASN A 26 10.07 7.05 -11.82
N SER A 27 11.32 7.15 -12.28
CA SER A 27 12.50 6.68 -11.56
C SER A 27 13.13 7.73 -10.64
N GLU A 28 12.59 8.95 -10.60
CA GLU A 28 13.21 10.08 -9.91
C GLU A 28 12.78 10.20 -8.44
N ILE A 29 11.65 9.61 -8.06
CA ILE A 29 11.14 9.68 -6.69
C ILE A 29 10.95 8.30 -6.10
N LEU A 30 11.00 8.24 -4.76
CA LEU A 30 10.62 7.04 -4.04
C LEU A 30 9.13 6.74 -4.29
N PRO A 31 8.75 5.49 -4.64
CA PRO A 31 7.35 5.15 -4.95
C PRO A 31 6.35 5.59 -3.88
N GLU A 32 6.71 5.47 -2.60
CA GLU A 32 5.85 5.82 -1.47
C GLU A 32 5.52 7.31 -1.41
N LYS A 33 6.37 8.18 -1.94
CA LYS A 33 6.07 9.62 -2.03
C LYS A 33 4.88 9.91 -2.94
N ALA A 34 4.63 9.04 -3.90
CA ALA A 34 3.52 9.19 -4.83
C ALA A 34 2.15 9.02 -4.18
N ASN A 35 2.07 8.45 -2.99
CA ASN A 35 0.81 8.37 -2.24
C ASN A 35 0.21 9.78 -2.03
N ILE A 36 1.04 10.79 -1.90
CA ILE A 36 0.63 12.19 -1.75
C ILE A 36 0.77 12.96 -3.06
N SER A 37 1.91 12.81 -3.76
CA SER A 37 2.23 13.65 -4.92
C SER A 37 1.58 13.20 -6.22
N ALA A 38 1.27 11.90 -6.36
CA ALA A 38 0.70 11.34 -7.58
C ALA A 38 -0.24 10.16 -7.26
N PRO A 39 -1.32 10.39 -6.48
CA PRO A 39 -2.21 9.31 -6.04
C PRO A 39 -2.86 8.56 -7.20
N ASP A 40 -3.13 9.23 -8.32
CA ASP A 40 -3.72 8.60 -9.51
C ASP A 40 -2.78 7.55 -10.12
N THR A 41 -1.48 7.78 -10.10
CA THR A 41 -0.48 6.79 -10.56
C THR A 41 -0.50 5.55 -9.68
N VAL A 42 -0.53 5.72 -8.36
CA VAL A 42 -0.61 4.61 -7.40
C VAL A 42 -1.90 3.81 -7.61
N TYR A 43 -3.03 4.50 -7.71
CA TYR A 43 -4.32 3.88 -8.00
C TYR A 43 -4.30 3.06 -9.29
N ARG A 44 -3.73 3.62 -10.36
CA ARG A 44 -3.61 2.95 -11.65
C ARG A 44 -2.81 1.66 -11.56
N ILE A 45 -1.68 1.67 -10.85
CA ILE A 45 -0.84 0.48 -10.69
C ILE A 45 -1.61 -0.62 -9.95
N HIS A 46 -2.28 -0.29 -8.84
CA HIS A 46 -3.14 -1.25 -8.14
C HIS A 46 -4.22 -1.81 -9.07
N SER A 47 -4.88 -0.95 -9.82
CA SER A 47 -5.94 -1.35 -10.75
C SER A 47 -5.45 -2.27 -11.85
N GLU A 48 -4.25 -2.05 -12.35
CA GLU A 48 -3.65 -2.90 -13.37
C GLU A 48 -3.33 -4.30 -12.83
N TYR A 49 -2.78 -4.41 -11.61
CA TYR A 49 -2.58 -5.72 -10.97
C TYR A 49 -3.90 -6.46 -10.76
N ILE A 50 -4.91 -5.77 -10.28
CA ILE A 50 -6.25 -6.35 -10.07
C ILE A 50 -6.84 -6.81 -11.41
N GLY A 51 -6.73 -5.99 -12.45
CA GLY A 51 -7.22 -6.31 -13.80
C GLY A 51 -6.52 -7.53 -14.41
N ASN A 52 -5.33 -7.85 -13.96
CA ASN A 52 -4.57 -9.03 -14.39
C ASN A 52 -4.70 -10.23 -13.44
N GLY A 53 -5.61 -10.18 -12.49
CA GLY A 53 -6.00 -11.33 -11.68
C GLY A 53 -5.59 -11.30 -10.22
N ALA A 54 -4.94 -10.25 -9.73
CA ALA A 54 -4.62 -10.14 -8.31
C ALA A 54 -5.92 -9.98 -7.49
N ASN A 55 -6.06 -10.79 -6.45
CA ASN A 55 -7.15 -10.68 -5.49
C ASN A 55 -6.67 -10.35 -4.07
N LEU A 56 -5.38 -10.10 -3.94
CA LEU A 56 -4.74 -9.51 -2.77
C LEU A 56 -3.71 -8.49 -3.26
N ILE A 57 -3.88 -7.24 -2.86
CA ILE A 57 -2.91 -6.18 -3.14
C ILE A 57 -2.31 -5.67 -1.84
N ARG A 58 -1.09 -5.16 -1.91
CA ARG A 58 -0.40 -4.55 -0.78
C ARG A 58 -0.43 -3.03 -0.92
N THR A 59 -0.57 -2.34 0.20
CA THR A 59 -0.46 -0.88 0.20
C THR A 59 0.94 -0.46 -0.24
N ASN A 60 1.05 0.70 -0.89
CA ASN A 60 2.34 1.26 -1.32
C ASN A 60 3.06 1.94 -0.14
N THR A 61 3.52 1.13 0.82
CA THR A 61 4.05 1.63 2.09
C THR A 61 5.28 0.90 2.61
N PHE A 62 5.91 0.04 1.80
CA PHE A 62 7.09 -0.73 2.25
C PHE A 62 8.19 0.17 2.80
N ALA A 63 8.52 1.25 2.10
CA ALA A 63 9.53 2.20 2.50
C ALA A 63 8.97 3.47 3.18
N SER A 64 7.69 3.45 3.57
CA SER A 64 7.07 4.60 4.25
C SER A 64 7.51 4.66 5.71
N ASN A 65 8.52 5.47 5.97
CA ASN A 65 8.95 5.84 7.30
C ASN A 65 9.53 7.26 7.26
N ARG A 66 9.75 7.86 8.43
CA ARG A 66 10.23 9.24 8.51
C ARG A 66 11.59 9.45 7.86
N GLN A 67 12.49 8.48 8.01
CA GLN A 67 13.83 8.57 7.46
C GLN A 67 13.81 8.53 5.92
N ASN A 68 13.13 7.55 5.35
CA ASN A 68 13.08 7.38 3.88
C ASN A 68 12.30 8.50 3.20
N LEU A 69 11.19 8.94 3.81
CA LEU A 69 10.37 10.02 3.26
C LEU A 69 10.94 11.40 3.56
N GLY A 70 11.86 11.51 4.53
CA GLY A 70 12.38 12.80 4.98
C GLY A 70 11.29 13.69 5.57
N CYS A 71 10.41 13.13 6.40
CA CYS A 71 9.18 13.79 6.82
C CYS A 71 8.98 13.75 8.34
N SER A 72 7.99 14.53 8.82
CA SER A 72 7.52 14.52 10.19
C SER A 72 6.64 13.31 10.47
N LYS A 73 6.35 13.04 11.75
CA LYS A 73 5.40 12.01 12.17
C LYS A 73 4.01 12.24 11.57
N LYS A 74 3.53 13.49 11.58
CA LYS A 74 2.23 13.83 10.98
C LYS A 74 2.19 13.52 9.49
N GLU A 75 3.23 13.88 8.77
CA GLU A 75 3.34 13.60 7.33
C GLU A 75 3.43 12.10 7.05
N LEU A 76 4.08 11.33 7.91
CA LEU A 76 4.09 9.87 7.82
C LEU A 76 2.68 9.31 7.98
N VAL A 77 1.94 9.75 8.99
CA VAL A 77 0.55 9.33 9.21
C VAL A 77 -0.31 9.66 7.99
N ASP A 78 -0.19 10.86 7.44
CA ASP A 78 -0.93 11.26 6.24
C ASP A 78 -0.57 10.38 5.04
N ASN A 79 0.70 10.01 4.89
CA ASN A 79 1.16 9.11 3.82
C ASN A 79 0.52 7.72 3.94
N ILE A 80 0.52 7.15 5.13
CA ILE A 80 -0.07 5.83 5.40
C ILE A 80 -1.58 5.84 5.12
N LYS A 81 -2.28 6.86 5.59
CA LYS A 81 -3.72 7.03 5.34
C LYS A 81 -4.02 7.11 3.84
N ALA A 82 -3.26 7.93 3.13
CA ALA A 82 -3.43 8.09 1.68
C ALA A 82 -3.20 6.75 0.96
N ALA A 83 -2.12 6.04 1.28
CA ALA A 83 -1.80 4.75 0.67
C ALA A 83 -2.91 3.73 0.91
N PHE A 84 -3.42 3.64 2.12
CA PHE A 84 -4.50 2.73 2.47
C PHE A 84 -5.78 3.05 1.71
N GLN A 85 -6.18 4.31 1.67
CA GLN A 85 -7.38 4.75 0.98
C GLN A 85 -7.31 4.50 -0.53
N ILE A 86 -6.16 4.73 -1.15
CA ILE A 86 -5.95 4.45 -2.57
C ILE A 86 -6.10 2.95 -2.84
N ALA A 87 -5.46 2.11 -2.03
CA ALA A 87 -5.53 0.66 -2.19
C ALA A 87 -6.97 0.15 -1.98
N LYS A 88 -7.67 0.63 -0.97
CA LYS A 88 -9.07 0.26 -0.70
C LYS A 88 -9.99 0.68 -1.83
N LYS A 89 -9.79 1.86 -2.38
CA LYS A 89 -10.57 2.35 -3.53
C LYS A 89 -10.37 1.46 -4.76
N ALA A 90 -9.13 1.06 -5.04
CA ALA A 90 -8.82 0.16 -6.13
C ALA A 90 -9.38 -1.26 -5.91
N ALA A 91 -9.30 -1.75 -4.69
CA ALA A 91 -9.72 -3.10 -4.32
C ALA A 91 -11.23 -3.30 -4.37
N GLY A 92 -12.01 -2.29 -3.99
CA GLY A 92 -13.45 -2.45 -3.85
C GLY A 92 -13.80 -3.55 -2.83
N ASP A 93 -14.88 -4.29 -3.11
CA ASP A 93 -15.38 -5.32 -2.19
C ASP A 93 -14.83 -6.73 -2.47
N ASN A 94 -14.12 -6.92 -3.59
CA ASN A 94 -13.75 -8.25 -4.08
C ASN A 94 -12.25 -8.56 -3.98
N VAL A 95 -11.44 -7.62 -3.53
CA VAL A 95 -9.99 -7.75 -3.43
C VAL A 95 -9.56 -7.43 -2.01
N PHE A 96 -8.67 -8.24 -1.46
CA PHE A 96 -8.10 -8.01 -0.13
C PHE A 96 -6.97 -6.98 -0.21
N VAL A 97 -6.83 -6.20 0.85
CA VAL A 97 -5.73 -5.24 1.00
C VAL A 97 -4.88 -5.65 2.19
N ALA A 98 -3.60 -5.91 1.93
CA ALA A 98 -2.60 -6.13 2.97
C ALA A 98 -1.84 -4.84 3.26
N CYS A 99 -1.69 -4.53 4.52
CA CYS A 99 -0.92 -3.37 4.97
C CYS A 99 0.57 -3.74 4.99
N ASP A 100 1.36 -3.13 4.13
CA ASP A 100 2.77 -3.45 3.97
C ASP A 100 3.63 -2.61 4.90
N MET A 101 4.53 -3.26 5.64
CA MET A 101 5.44 -2.61 6.58
C MET A 101 6.85 -3.13 6.37
N GLY A 102 7.73 -2.27 5.89
CA GLY A 102 9.15 -2.59 5.73
C GLY A 102 9.94 -2.48 7.03
N PRO A 103 11.25 -2.82 7.01
CA PRO A 103 12.13 -2.67 8.16
C PRO A 103 12.22 -1.23 8.63
N ASP A 104 12.14 -1.00 9.94
CA ASP A 104 12.15 0.34 10.50
C ASP A 104 12.50 0.35 12.00
N SER A 105 12.53 1.55 12.59
CA SER A 105 12.60 1.73 14.03
C SER A 105 11.30 1.30 14.70
N SER A 106 11.38 0.86 15.97
CA SER A 106 10.20 0.43 16.71
C SER A 106 9.13 1.53 16.85
N GLU A 107 9.56 2.79 16.95
CA GLU A 107 8.64 3.93 17.06
C GLU A 107 7.79 4.09 15.81
N ASP A 108 8.40 4.06 14.64
CA ASP A 108 7.67 4.17 13.37
C ASP A 108 6.79 2.95 13.12
N TYR A 109 7.22 1.75 13.50
CA TYR A 109 6.36 0.57 13.44
C TYR A 109 5.05 0.76 14.19
N PHE A 110 5.11 1.25 15.42
CA PHE A 110 3.90 1.50 16.21
C PHE A 110 3.01 2.54 15.54
N THR A 111 3.59 3.64 15.08
CA THR A 111 2.83 4.70 14.39
C THR A 111 2.14 4.17 13.14
N ILE A 112 2.86 3.40 12.33
CA ILE A 112 2.34 2.84 11.08
C ILE A 112 1.23 1.82 11.38
N ALA A 113 1.49 0.89 12.29
CA ALA A 113 0.52 -0.13 12.66
C ALA A 113 -0.77 0.46 13.24
N GLU A 114 -0.66 1.42 14.16
CA GLU A 114 -1.82 2.13 14.72
C GLU A 114 -2.62 2.84 13.63
N THR A 115 -1.94 3.52 12.72
CA THR A 115 -2.60 4.24 11.63
C THR A 115 -3.40 3.28 10.74
N PHE A 116 -2.83 2.14 10.37
CA PHE A 116 -3.55 1.12 9.60
C PHE A 116 -4.78 0.58 10.35
N ILE A 117 -4.63 0.28 11.64
CA ILE A 117 -5.73 -0.24 12.46
C ILE A 117 -6.88 0.77 12.53
N GLU A 118 -6.58 2.05 12.68
CA GLU A 118 -7.58 3.12 12.71
C GLU A 118 -8.33 3.29 11.39
N GLN A 119 -7.72 2.93 10.26
CA GLN A 119 -8.39 2.98 8.96
C GLN A 119 -9.41 1.85 8.76
N GLY A 120 -9.37 0.83 9.57
CA GLY A 120 -10.27 -0.32 9.50
C GLY A 120 -9.68 -1.56 8.96
#